data_8d87293b21988925d3634c804988f14c
#
_entry.id   8d87293b21988925d3634c804988f14c
#
_cell.length_a   1.000
_cell.length_b   1.000
_cell.length_c   1.000
_cell.angle_alpha   90.00
_cell.angle_beta   90.00
_cell.angle_gamma   90.00
#
_symmetry.space_group_name_H-M   'P 1'
#
loop_
_entity.id
_entity.type
_entity.pdbx_description
1 polymer ?
#
loop_
_entity_poly.entity_id
_entity_poly.type
_entity_poly.pdbx_seq_one_letter_code
_entity_poly.pdbx_strand_id
1 'polypeptide(L)'
;IGDPADATALIGRNTQRDFTLLRPATDAGAHPAKQKTGDPTPYVMHRRIGGRDLFAVYNVGRGATCRFRAWGAAELWDPWTGGKRPLRVAAVTDAGTEVVMPLERTDMQLILFDPSRDAEVGAESAGAGSTQRIDLGGEWDFRLEPLLDNHFGDYQWPGTDEKISACIY
;
A
#
# COMPACT_ATOMS: atom_id res chain seq x y z
N ILE A 1 -16.97 -19.59 30.11
CA ILE A 1 -16.50 -18.52 29.23
C ILE A 1 -15.22 -19.07 28.63
N GLY A 2 -15.23 -19.38 27.30
CA GLY A 2 -14.08 -19.96 26.61
C GLY A 2 -12.91 -18.98 26.51
N ASP A 3 -11.71 -19.53 26.37
CA ASP A 3 -10.47 -18.72 26.19
C ASP A 3 -10.57 -17.89 24.91
N PRO A 4 -10.25 -16.58 24.92
CA PRO A 4 -10.18 -15.76 23.72
C PRO A 4 -9.26 -16.33 22.64
N ALA A 5 -8.21 -17.07 23.00
CA ALA A 5 -7.31 -17.76 22.09
C ALA A 5 -8.04 -18.85 21.29
N ASP A 6 -8.99 -19.57 21.91
CA ASP A 6 -9.79 -20.58 21.23
C ASP A 6 -10.74 -19.97 20.19
N ALA A 7 -11.33 -18.81 20.52
CA ALA A 7 -12.18 -18.09 19.59
C ALA A 7 -11.39 -17.58 18.36
N THR A 8 -10.20 -17.08 18.58
CA THR A 8 -9.31 -16.63 17.50
C THR A 8 -8.88 -17.79 16.59
N ALA A 9 -8.56 -18.95 17.20
CA ALA A 9 -8.21 -20.15 16.44
C ALA A 9 -9.40 -20.71 15.66
N LEU A 10 -10.61 -20.64 16.21
CA LEU A 10 -11.84 -21.10 15.56
C LEU A 10 -12.20 -20.21 14.36
N ILE A 11 -12.10 -18.89 14.54
CA ILE A 11 -12.30 -17.92 13.47
C ILE A 11 -11.27 -18.15 12.35
N GLY A 12 -9.99 -18.29 12.68
CA GLY A 12 -8.93 -18.52 11.71
C GLY A 12 -9.05 -19.82 10.91
N ARG A 13 -9.73 -20.84 11.45
CA ARG A 13 -10.01 -22.09 10.71
C ARG A 13 -11.21 -22.00 9.76
N ASN A 14 -12.18 -21.16 10.08
CA ASN A 14 -13.45 -21.07 9.37
C ASN A 14 -13.55 -19.87 8.42
N THR A 15 -12.57 -18.94 8.46
CA THR A 15 -12.54 -17.77 7.59
C THR A 15 -11.34 -17.82 6.67
N GLN A 16 -11.59 -17.76 5.37
CA GLN A 16 -10.53 -17.52 4.41
C GLN A 16 -10.16 -16.03 4.43
N ARG A 17 -8.86 -15.76 4.47
CA ARG A 17 -8.37 -14.38 4.40
C ARG A 17 -8.66 -13.79 3.03
N ASP A 18 -9.16 -12.56 3.00
CA ASP A 18 -9.41 -11.84 1.74
C ASP A 18 -8.11 -11.37 1.07
N PHE A 19 -7.02 -11.28 1.83
CA PHE A 19 -5.70 -10.90 1.36
C PHE A 19 -4.61 -11.76 2.00
N THR A 20 -3.60 -12.11 1.21
CA THR A 20 -2.41 -12.84 1.67
C THR A 20 -1.16 -12.31 0.96
N LEU A 21 -0.16 -11.91 1.72
CA LEU A 21 1.19 -11.65 1.20
C LEU A 21 1.88 -13.00 0.99
N LEU A 22 2.11 -13.38 -0.28
CA LEU A 22 2.73 -14.66 -0.64
C LEU A 22 4.25 -14.56 -0.65
N ARG A 23 4.76 -13.46 -1.19
CA ARG A 23 6.19 -13.18 -1.26
C ARG A 23 6.41 -11.69 -1.04
N PRO A 24 7.21 -11.30 -0.04
CA PRO A 24 7.58 -9.91 0.17
C PRO A 24 8.39 -9.37 -1.01
N ALA A 25 8.40 -8.06 -1.17
CA ALA A 25 9.31 -7.40 -2.10
C ALA A 25 10.76 -7.67 -1.70
N THR A 26 11.60 -7.95 -2.68
CA THR A 26 13.05 -7.89 -2.46
C THR A 26 13.41 -6.41 -2.45
N ASP A 27 13.73 -5.87 -1.29
CA ASP A 27 14.06 -4.46 -1.10
C ASP A 27 15.35 -4.06 -1.85
N ALA A 28 15.26 -3.91 -3.14
CA ALA A 28 16.28 -3.28 -3.96
C ALA A 28 16.12 -1.74 -3.92
N GLY A 29 16.11 -1.15 -2.73
CA GLY A 29 15.91 0.29 -2.60
C GLY A 29 15.56 0.78 -1.20
N ALA A 30 15.71 -0.06 -0.19
CA ALA A 30 15.52 0.36 1.18
C ALA A 30 16.57 1.43 1.54
N HIS A 31 16.11 2.64 1.79
CA HIS A 31 16.91 3.66 2.45
C HIS A 31 17.48 3.04 3.75
N PRO A 32 18.80 3.09 4.00
CA PRO A 32 19.43 2.40 5.14
C PRO A 32 19.07 2.98 6.51
N ALA A 33 18.15 3.93 6.58
CA ALA A 33 17.71 4.55 7.81
C ALA A 33 16.64 3.71 8.51
N LYS A 34 17.12 2.84 9.41
CA LYS A 34 16.33 2.29 10.53
C LYS A 34 15.11 1.43 10.18
N GLN A 35 15.32 0.29 9.52
CA GLN A 35 14.40 -0.82 9.68
C GLN A 35 14.53 -1.37 11.11
N LYS A 36 13.59 -1.03 11.97
CA LYS A 36 13.33 -1.85 13.16
C LYS A 36 12.88 -3.21 12.64
N THR A 37 13.60 -4.25 13.06
CA THR A 37 13.37 -5.66 12.80
C THR A 37 11.89 -6.05 12.97
N GLY A 38 11.20 -6.26 11.88
CA GLY A 38 9.85 -6.78 11.78
C GLY A 38 9.41 -6.70 10.34
N ASP A 39 8.99 -7.81 9.73
CA ASP A 39 8.37 -7.77 8.42
C ASP A 39 7.22 -6.75 8.45
N PRO A 40 7.17 -5.83 7.49
CA PRO A 40 6.12 -4.82 7.48
C PRO A 40 4.76 -5.51 7.35
N THR A 41 3.92 -5.32 8.33
CA THR A 41 2.55 -5.82 8.29
C THR A 41 1.76 -5.02 7.25
N PRO A 42 1.21 -5.66 6.22
CA PRO A 42 0.34 -4.98 5.28
C PRO A 42 -0.92 -4.43 5.97
N TYR A 43 -1.31 -3.22 5.59
CA TYR A 43 -2.62 -2.68 5.93
C TYR A 43 -3.53 -2.87 4.74
N VAL A 44 -4.65 -3.55 4.95
CA VAL A 44 -5.57 -3.89 3.86
C VAL A 44 -7.01 -3.57 4.28
N MET A 45 -7.70 -2.86 3.41
CA MET A 45 -9.13 -2.67 3.47
C MET A 45 -9.76 -3.30 2.23
N HIS A 46 -10.78 -4.11 2.42
CA HIS A 46 -11.59 -4.69 1.34
C HIS A 46 -13.01 -4.12 1.38
N ARG A 47 -13.52 -3.72 0.24
CA ARG A 47 -14.91 -3.29 0.07
C ARG A 47 -15.51 -3.87 -1.20
N ARG A 48 -16.77 -4.22 -1.13
CA ARG A 48 -17.57 -4.63 -2.28
C ARG A 48 -18.44 -3.48 -2.75
N ILE A 49 -18.30 -3.09 -4.02
CA ILE A 49 -18.99 -1.94 -4.62
C ILE A 49 -19.59 -2.36 -5.95
N GLY A 50 -20.94 -2.42 -6.01
CA GLY A 50 -21.64 -2.77 -7.25
C GLY A 50 -21.22 -4.12 -7.85
N GLY A 51 -20.99 -5.13 -7.02
CA GLY A 51 -20.55 -6.47 -7.45
C GLY A 51 -19.05 -6.60 -7.75
N ARG A 52 -18.27 -5.53 -7.63
CA ARG A 52 -16.81 -5.50 -7.79
C ARG A 52 -16.15 -5.45 -6.44
N ASP A 53 -14.93 -5.98 -6.36
CA ASP A 53 -14.12 -6.02 -5.14
C ASP A 53 -13.02 -4.96 -5.21
N LEU A 54 -13.01 -4.01 -4.27
CA LEU A 54 -12.00 -2.96 -4.15
C LEU A 54 -11.12 -3.25 -2.93
N PHE A 55 -9.82 -3.31 -3.16
CA PHE A 55 -8.81 -3.42 -2.11
C PHE A 55 -7.98 -2.15 -2.05
N ALA A 56 -7.86 -1.57 -0.86
CA ALA A 56 -6.86 -0.57 -0.56
C ALA A 56 -5.73 -1.24 0.22
N VAL A 57 -4.53 -1.22 -0.34
CA VAL A 57 -3.35 -1.88 0.21
C VAL A 57 -2.26 -0.85 0.47
N TYR A 58 -1.72 -0.84 1.67
CA TYR A 58 -0.62 0.02 2.08
C TYR A 58 0.49 -0.81 2.74
N ASN A 59 1.71 -0.30 2.71
CA ASN A 59 2.90 -0.94 3.28
C ASN A 59 3.29 -2.27 2.60
N VAL A 60 3.00 -2.37 1.30
CA VAL A 60 3.46 -3.50 0.46
C VAL A 60 4.26 -2.93 -0.70
N GLY A 61 5.52 -3.33 -0.79
CA GLY A 61 6.45 -2.78 -1.78
C GLY A 61 6.29 -3.36 -3.17
N ARG A 62 6.82 -2.63 -4.16
CA ARG A 62 6.90 -3.06 -5.56
C ARG A 62 7.57 -4.42 -5.69
N GLY A 63 6.99 -5.29 -6.50
CA GLY A 63 7.48 -6.65 -6.74
C GLY A 63 7.07 -7.68 -5.69
N ALA A 64 6.41 -7.29 -4.60
CA ALA A 64 5.76 -8.23 -3.71
C ALA A 64 4.66 -8.99 -4.45
N THR A 65 4.49 -10.27 -4.16
CA THR A 65 3.38 -11.05 -4.71
C THR A 65 2.30 -11.21 -3.64
N CYS A 66 1.11 -10.75 -3.97
CA CYS A 66 -0.05 -10.78 -3.08
C CYS A 66 -1.19 -11.55 -3.73
N ARG A 67 -1.95 -12.30 -2.93
CA ARG A 67 -3.19 -12.95 -3.35
C ARG A 67 -4.37 -12.19 -2.78
N PHE A 68 -5.32 -11.90 -3.66
CA PHE A 68 -6.60 -11.27 -3.34
C PHE A 68 -7.70 -12.31 -3.58
N ARG A 69 -8.61 -12.44 -2.61
CA ARG A 69 -9.79 -13.29 -2.77
C ARG A 69 -10.84 -12.58 -3.63
N ALA A 70 -10.48 -12.34 -4.86
CA ALA A 70 -11.27 -11.68 -5.87
C ALA A 70 -10.90 -12.23 -7.24
N TRP A 71 -11.77 -12.10 -8.22
CA TRP A 71 -11.60 -12.62 -9.57
C TRP A 71 -12.01 -11.58 -10.61
N GLY A 72 -11.59 -11.80 -11.86
CA GLY A 72 -11.92 -10.97 -12.99
C GLY A 72 -10.83 -9.94 -13.34
N ALA A 73 -11.16 -9.01 -14.23
CA ALA A 73 -10.23 -7.99 -14.68
C ALA A 73 -9.80 -7.09 -13.51
N ALA A 74 -8.50 -6.86 -13.39
CA ALA A 74 -7.94 -6.00 -12.37
C ALA A 74 -7.61 -4.61 -12.93
N GLU A 75 -7.86 -3.58 -12.14
CA GLU A 75 -7.51 -2.19 -12.43
C GLU A 75 -6.75 -1.59 -11.25
N LEU A 76 -5.70 -0.84 -11.52
CA LEU A 76 -5.03 0.00 -10.53
C LEU A 76 -5.61 1.41 -10.63
N TRP A 77 -6.04 1.93 -9.50
CA TRP A 77 -6.59 3.28 -9.38
C TRP A 77 -5.62 4.17 -8.65
N ASP A 78 -5.41 5.37 -9.18
CA ASP A 78 -4.62 6.40 -8.53
C ASP A 78 -5.52 7.26 -7.64
N PRO A 79 -5.35 7.22 -6.30
CA PRO A 79 -6.19 7.98 -5.38
C PRO A 79 -5.99 9.50 -5.47
N TRP A 80 -4.88 9.96 -6.04
CA TRP A 80 -4.55 11.39 -6.11
C TRP A 80 -5.14 12.06 -7.35
N THR A 81 -5.08 11.36 -8.49
CA THR A 81 -5.52 11.91 -9.77
C THR A 81 -6.88 11.37 -10.21
N GLY A 82 -7.36 10.29 -9.59
CA GLY A 82 -8.52 9.54 -10.04
C GLY A 82 -8.27 8.73 -11.32
N GLY A 83 -7.03 8.69 -11.79
CA GLY A 83 -6.62 7.91 -12.96
C GLY A 83 -6.81 6.41 -12.72
N LYS A 84 -7.12 5.67 -13.80
CA LYS A 84 -7.34 4.23 -13.78
C LYS A 84 -6.56 3.60 -14.91
N ARG A 85 -5.91 2.47 -14.64
CA ARG A 85 -5.26 1.67 -15.67
C ARG A 85 -5.49 0.18 -15.48
N PRO A 86 -5.54 -0.60 -16.54
CA PRO A 86 -5.57 -2.05 -16.43
C PRO A 86 -4.34 -2.54 -15.65
N LEU A 87 -4.54 -3.59 -14.86
CA LEU A 87 -3.49 -4.26 -14.12
C LEU A 87 -3.43 -5.71 -14.56
N ARG A 88 -2.29 -6.14 -15.08
CA ARG A 88 -2.06 -7.55 -15.37
C ARG A 88 -1.84 -8.32 -14.08
N VAL A 89 -2.37 -9.52 -14.04
CA VAL A 89 -2.28 -10.39 -12.87
C VAL A 89 -1.29 -11.52 -13.12
N ALA A 90 -0.57 -11.96 -12.09
CA ALA A 90 0.41 -13.02 -12.21
C ALA A 90 -0.25 -14.39 -12.44
N ALA A 91 -1.35 -14.64 -11.73
CA ALA A 91 -2.12 -15.87 -11.87
C ALA A 91 -3.56 -15.68 -11.36
N VAL A 92 -4.45 -16.54 -11.85
CA VAL A 92 -5.80 -16.74 -11.31
C VAL A 92 -5.90 -18.18 -10.84
N THR A 93 -6.32 -18.34 -9.57
CA THR A 93 -6.42 -19.65 -8.91
C THR A 93 -7.79 -19.80 -8.24
N ASP A 94 -8.12 -21.00 -7.76
CA ASP A 94 -9.33 -21.22 -6.98
C ASP A 94 -9.34 -20.44 -5.65
N ALA A 95 -8.14 -20.09 -5.14
CA ALA A 95 -7.99 -19.31 -3.92
C ALA A 95 -8.05 -17.79 -4.13
N GLY A 96 -8.09 -17.33 -5.39
CA GLY A 96 -8.14 -15.91 -5.74
C GLY A 96 -7.12 -15.52 -6.82
N THR A 97 -6.98 -14.24 -7.03
CA THR A 97 -6.08 -13.65 -8.04
C THR A 97 -4.76 -13.22 -7.39
N GLU A 98 -3.66 -13.59 -8.03
CA GLU A 98 -2.30 -13.21 -7.60
C GLU A 98 -1.81 -12.02 -8.41
N VAL A 99 -1.32 -11.01 -7.71
CA VAL A 99 -0.83 -9.75 -8.30
C VAL A 99 0.59 -9.49 -7.82
N VAL A 100 1.45 -9.12 -8.77
CA VAL A 100 2.74 -8.50 -8.43
C VAL A 100 2.50 -7.02 -8.22
N MET A 101 2.75 -6.55 -7.01
CA MET A 101 2.41 -5.18 -6.60
C MET A 101 3.22 -4.15 -7.39
N PRO A 102 2.55 -3.18 -8.04
CA PRO A 102 3.21 -2.30 -9.01
C PRO A 102 3.84 -1.04 -8.41
N LEU A 103 3.44 -0.62 -7.21
CA LEU A 103 3.87 0.64 -6.61
C LEU A 103 4.78 0.42 -5.40
N GLU A 104 5.41 1.49 -4.94
CA GLU A 104 6.30 1.45 -3.79
C GLU A 104 5.52 1.26 -2.48
N ARG A 105 6.25 0.88 -1.41
CA ARG A 105 5.66 0.61 -0.09
C ARG A 105 4.93 1.80 0.52
N THR A 106 5.38 3.00 0.21
CA THR A 106 4.83 4.26 0.70
C THR A 106 3.56 4.69 -0.02
N ASP A 107 3.20 3.98 -1.12
CA ASP A 107 2.05 4.33 -1.92
C ASP A 107 0.81 3.55 -1.47
N MET A 108 -0.32 4.23 -1.44
CA MET A 108 -1.63 3.58 -1.33
C MET A 108 -1.98 2.95 -2.67
N GLN A 109 -2.14 1.63 -2.69
CA GLN A 109 -2.49 0.88 -3.89
C GLN A 109 -3.97 0.52 -3.87
N LEU A 110 -4.75 1.15 -4.74
CA LEU A 110 -6.18 0.83 -4.90
C LEU A 110 -6.33 -0.12 -6.07
N ILE A 111 -6.72 -1.37 -5.80
CA ILE A 111 -6.89 -2.42 -6.80
C ILE A 111 -8.37 -2.83 -6.84
N LEU A 112 -8.99 -2.64 -8.00
CA LEU A 112 -10.36 -3.05 -8.25
C LEU A 112 -10.37 -4.33 -9.08
N PHE A 113 -11.17 -5.31 -8.69
CA PHE A 113 -11.46 -6.53 -9.47
C PHE A 113 -12.90 -6.49 -9.96
N ASP A 114 -13.06 -6.70 -11.27
CA ASP A 114 -14.35 -6.73 -11.94
C ASP A 114 -14.64 -8.14 -12.45
N PRO A 115 -15.51 -8.91 -11.78
CA PRO A 115 -15.79 -10.30 -12.15
C PRO A 115 -16.59 -10.44 -13.46
N SER A 116 -17.12 -9.35 -14.01
CA SER A 116 -17.81 -9.37 -15.30
C SER A 116 -16.87 -9.40 -16.51
N ARG A 117 -15.58 -9.24 -16.29
CA ARG A 117 -14.53 -9.23 -17.33
C ARG A 117 -13.42 -10.21 -16.95
N ASP A 118 -12.80 -10.81 -17.96
CA ASP A 118 -11.69 -11.75 -17.74
C ASP A 118 -10.43 -11.03 -17.31
N ALA A 119 -9.66 -11.69 -16.44
CA ALA A 119 -8.36 -11.20 -16.00
C ALA A 119 -7.32 -11.32 -17.10
N GLU A 120 -6.51 -10.29 -17.30
CA GLU A 120 -5.34 -10.36 -18.16
C GLU A 120 -4.16 -10.98 -17.39
N VAL A 121 -3.87 -12.24 -17.65
CA VAL A 121 -2.73 -12.93 -17.03
C VAL A 121 -1.45 -12.64 -17.81
N GLY A 122 -0.39 -12.24 -17.10
CA GLY A 122 0.92 -11.96 -17.68
C GLY A 122 1.80 -11.16 -16.74
N ALA A 123 3.07 -11.02 -17.10
CA ALA A 123 3.94 -10.12 -16.37
C ALA A 123 3.40 -8.68 -16.52
N GLU A 124 3.26 -7.97 -15.38
CA GLU A 124 3.08 -6.53 -15.43
C GLU A 124 4.28 -5.97 -16.21
N SER A 125 4.05 -5.35 -17.35
CA SER A 125 5.10 -4.58 -17.94
C SER A 125 5.36 -3.45 -16.95
N ALA A 126 6.53 -3.51 -16.30
CA ALA A 126 7.02 -2.37 -15.58
C ALA A 126 6.97 -1.21 -16.57
N GLY A 127 5.90 -0.42 -16.51
CA GLY A 127 5.85 0.81 -17.27
C GLY A 127 7.12 1.53 -16.83
N ALA A 128 8.08 1.63 -17.74
CA ALA A 128 9.23 2.46 -17.57
C ALA A 128 8.68 3.89 -17.52
N GLY A 129 8.14 4.25 -16.35
CA GLY A 129 7.96 5.65 -16.03
C GLY A 129 9.35 6.23 -16.19
N SER A 130 9.52 7.07 -17.18
CA SER A 130 10.79 7.78 -17.37
C SER A 130 11.04 8.52 -16.06
N THR A 131 11.94 8.01 -15.25
CA THR A 131 12.38 8.70 -14.05
C THR A 131 13.17 9.91 -14.52
N GLN A 132 12.52 11.06 -14.59
CA GLN A 132 13.20 12.29 -14.83
C GLN A 132 13.89 12.69 -13.52
N ARG A 133 15.20 12.60 -13.50
CA ARG A 133 15.99 13.12 -12.40
C ARG A 133 16.17 14.62 -12.61
N ILE A 134 15.57 15.41 -11.74
CA ILE A 134 15.81 16.85 -11.67
C ILE A 134 16.87 17.06 -10.60
N ASP A 135 18.02 17.57 -10.98
CA ASP A 135 19.05 17.97 -10.02
C ASP A 135 18.70 19.38 -9.53
N LEU A 136 18.35 19.48 -8.28
CA LEU A 136 18.03 20.73 -7.62
C LEU A 136 19.26 21.36 -6.94
N GLY A 137 20.45 21.10 -7.45
CA GLY A 137 21.72 21.57 -6.89
C GLY A 137 21.70 23.04 -6.45
N GLY A 138 22.54 23.37 -5.46
CA GLY A 138 22.64 24.70 -4.86
C GLY A 138 22.23 24.75 -3.40
N GLU A 139 22.40 25.90 -2.80
CA GLU A 139 21.89 26.18 -1.45
C GLU A 139 20.42 26.60 -1.54
N TRP A 140 19.63 26.10 -0.61
CA TRP A 140 18.20 26.38 -0.54
C TRP A 140 17.89 27.13 0.74
N ASP A 141 17.23 28.28 0.62
CA ASP A 141 16.65 28.93 1.79
C ASP A 141 15.36 28.21 2.17
N PHE A 142 15.34 27.63 3.35
CA PHE A 142 14.16 27.00 3.91
C PHE A 142 13.59 27.85 5.02
N ARG A 143 12.32 28.23 4.87
CA ARG A 143 11.56 28.91 5.90
C ARG A 143 10.30 28.12 6.23
N LEU A 144 10.19 27.68 7.48
CA LEU A 144 8.98 27.05 7.98
C LEU A 144 8.00 28.13 8.42
N GLU A 145 6.88 28.23 7.72
CA GLU A 145 5.75 29.07 8.13
C GLU A 145 4.62 28.15 8.60
N PRO A 146 4.45 27.95 9.91
CA PRO A 146 3.35 27.15 10.42
C PRO A 146 2.03 27.86 10.17
N LEU A 147 1.21 27.28 9.29
CA LEU A 147 -0.15 27.76 8.99
C LEU A 147 -1.20 27.27 9.99
N LEU A 148 -0.83 26.37 10.89
CA LEU A 148 -1.73 25.81 11.88
C LEU A 148 -1.75 26.70 13.12
N ASP A 149 -2.84 27.43 13.25
CA ASP A 149 -3.24 28.04 14.49
C ASP A 149 -3.63 26.93 15.47
N ASN A 150 -2.87 26.79 16.56
CA ASN A 150 -3.19 25.89 17.66
C ASN A 150 -4.32 26.48 18.53
N HIS A 151 -5.34 27.01 17.90
CA HIS A 151 -6.45 27.73 18.54
C HIS A 151 -7.23 26.84 19.53
N PHE A 152 -7.26 25.54 19.28
CA PHE A 152 -7.98 24.57 20.11
C PHE A 152 -7.08 23.77 21.07
N GLY A 153 -5.78 24.06 21.11
CA GLY A 153 -4.86 23.34 21.98
C GLY A 153 -4.64 21.86 21.64
N ASP A 154 -5.01 21.47 20.43
CA ASP A 154 -4.93 20.07 19.96
C ASP A 154 -3.48 19.60 19.76
N TYR A 155 -2.56 20.54 19.65
CA TYR A 155 -1.14 20.28 19.51
C TYR A 155 -0.36 20.96 20.64
N GLN A 156 0.33 20.15 21.41
CA GLN A 156 1.43 20.67 22.24
C GLN A 156 2.67 20.77 21.33
N TRP A 157 2.91 21.97 20.82
CA TRP A 157 4.10 22.22 20.06
C TRP A 157 5.29 22.34 21.04
N PRO A 158 6.37 21.57 20.84
CA PRO A 158 7.63 21.86 21.53
C PRO A 158 8.13 23.25 21.16
N GLY A 159 9.03 23.80 21.92
CA GLY A 159 9.68 25.08 21.62
C GLY A 159 10.26 25.11 20.21
N THR A 160 10.51 26.30 19.66
CA THR A 160 10.88 26.46 18.23
C THR A 160 12.13 25.65 17.87
N ASP A 161 13.10 25.56 18.75
CA ASP A 161 14.36 24.83 18.52
C ASP A 161 14.16 23.31 18.53
N GLU A 162 13.23 22.81 19.34
CA GLU A 162 12.86 21.39 19.38
C GLU A 162 12.05 20.98 18.13
N LYS A 163 11.26 21.90 17.57
CA LYS A 163 10.51 21.66 16.33
C LYS A 163 11.41 21.42 15.13
N ILE A 164 12.48 22.21 15.02
CA ILE A 164 13.44 22.05 13.92
C ILE A 164 14.15 20.71 14.04
N SER A 165 14.52 20.31 15.24
CA SER A 165 15.18 19.02 15.51
C SER A 165 14.28 17.82 15.23
N ALA A 166 12.97 17.95 15.39
CA ALA A 166 12.01 16.87 15.12
C ALA A 166 11.67 16.71 13.62
N CYS A 167 11.89 17.73 12.80
CA CYS A 167 11.62 17.72 11.36
C CYS A 167 12.78 17.25 10.48
N ILE A 168 13.96 16.99 11.07
CA ILE A 168 15.15 16.48 10.36
C ILE A 168 15.22 14.95 10.52
N TYR A 169 14.26 14.26 9.91
CA TYR A 169 14.29 12.81 9.77
C TYR A 169 13.94 12.37 8.36
#